data_d1c637fae4633aa5448c7d62b1301abe
#
_entry.id   d1c637fae4633aa5448c7d62b1301abe
#
_cell.length_a   1.000
_cell.length_b   1.000
_cell.length_c   1.000
_cell.angle_alpha   90.00
_cell.angle_beta   90.00
_cell.angle_gamma   90.00
#
_symmetry.space_group_name_H-M   'P 1'
#
loop_
_entity.id
_entity.type
_entity.pdbx_description
1 polymer ?
#
loop_
_entity_poly.entity_id
_entity_poly.type
_entity_poly.pdbx_seq_one_letter_code
_entity_poly.pdbx_strand_id
1 'polypeptide(L)'
;MFFRGYVETKDKQCVEKFKGRTDFKTYEQVKSLPEFAGILAEDTILVDLDDGESSDVLFKVVQDYSLNCRVYRTTRGKHFLFKNSGVNGCKTHCTLAIGLKADIKVGVKSSYEVLKYGGVEREILYDTAENEQAQPLPRWLFPVRSKMAFLDMEEGDGRNQALFNYILTLQSNDFTVEEARETIRIINKYVLKVPLSDSEIETILRDDSFKKPVFYNGSTFLFDKFAIFLKNNAHIIKINNQLHIYKDGIYTAGYGEIEAAMIKHIPDLNRAKRSEVVDYLDLLIRDNTKPEDAHLIAFKNGLYNIIDGSFAGFTPEHIITNKIPWDYTPGAYCELADKTLDNIACHDSQVRLLLEEAIGYCFYRWNELGKAFILTGDKSNGKSTYLSMVQNLLGEENICALDLKELGDRFKTAEMFGKLANIGDDIGDEFIANPAVFKKLVTGDRVSAERKGQNPFEFNNYSKFLFSANQIPRIKDKTGAVQRRLVIIPFDANFSKDKAGFDPTIKHKLKSPETMEYLINLGLAGLKRILENRGFTDSDKVKKALDEYEEDNNPILGFFKECEDEDFHIEDNTTDLVYSRYQEYCLANNLQAMSKTAFSRQIARNLHLHTEVRRIGKKTARFYVAGDQK
;
A
#
# COMPACT_ATOMS: atom_id res chain seq x y z
N MET A 1 13.61 -7.30 24.44
CA MET A 1 14.52 -7.29 25.63
C MET A 1 14.76 -5.84 26.01
N PHE A 2 14.57 -5.42 27.28
CA PHE A 2 14.67 -4.00 27.70
C PHE A 2 16.11 -3.45 27.72
N PHE A 3 17.10 -4.31 27.84
CA PHE A 3 18.50 -3.91 27.92
C PHE A 3 19.31 -4.55 26.79
N ARG A 4 20.18 -3.75 26.15
CA ARG A 4 21.11 -4.23 25.11
C ARG A 4 22.45 -4.76 25.69
N GLY A 5 22.63 -4.64 27.02
CA GLY A 5 23.76 -5.16 27.78
C GLY A 5 23.93 -4.42 29.11
N TYR A 6 25.00 -4.71 29.82
CA TYR A 6 25.21 -4.25 31.18
C TYR A 6 26.57 -3.59 31.35
N VAL A 7 26.66 -2.68 32.33
CA VAL A 7 27.88 -1.99 32.70
C VAL A 7 28.02 -1.94 34.23
N GLU A 8 29.26 -1.93 34.70
CA GLU A 8 29.58 -1.73 36.11
C GLU A 8 29.28 -0.29 36.54
N THR A 9 28.73 -0.12 37.72
CA THR A 9 28.50 1.19 38.32
C THR A 9 29.21 1.30 39.69
N LYS A 10 29.47 2.54 40.07
CA LYS A 10 29.91 2.91 41.41
C LYS A 10 29.10 4.16 41.85
N ASP A 11 28.49 4.11 43.01
CA ASP A 11 27.61 5.16 43.50
C ASP A 11 26.53 5.56 42.44
N LYS A 12 25.95 4.54 41.78
CA LYS A 12 24.94 4.68 40.70
C LYS A 12 25.47 5.32 39.42
N GLN A 13 26.76 5.63 39.27
CA GLN A 13 27.37 6.18 38.07
C GLN A 13 28.14 5.10 37.31
N CYS A 14 28.04 5.08 35.99
CA CYS A 14 28.78 4.14 35.16
C CYS A 14 30.30 4.40 35.28
N VAL A 15 31.07 3.36 35.58
CA VAL A 15 32.52 3.44 35.73
C VAL A 15 33.17 3.62 34.35
N GLU A 16 32.58 3.02 33.30
CA GLU A 16 33.11 3.05 31.95
C GLU A 16 32.25 3.98 31.06
N LYS A 17 32.88 4.62 30.07
CA LYS A 17 32.13 5.31 29.01
C LYS A 17 31.38 4.28 28.17
N PHE A 18 30.06 4.41 28.06
CA PHE A 18 29.20 3.48 27.35
C PHE A 18 28.52 4.08 26.11
N LYS A 19 28.51 5.40 25.98
CA LYS A 19 27.94 6.07 24.79
C LYS A 19 28.74 5.75 23.54
N GLY A 20 28.03 5.31 22.50
CA GLY A 20 28.64 4.94 21.21
C GLY A 20 29.28 3.55 21.16
N ARG A 21 29.20 2.75 22.23
CA ARG A 21 29.66 1.36 22.25
C ARG A 21 28.53 0.42 21.84
N THR A 22 28.93 -0.70 21.27
CA THR A 22 28.05 -1.82 20.90
C THR A 22 28.39 -3.11 21.65
N ASP A 23 29.56 -3.17 22.29
CA ASP A 23 30.08 -4.29 23.09
C ASP A 23 29.80 -4.04 24.56
N PHE A 24 28.79 -4.67 25.12
CA PHE A 24 28.43 -4.60 26.52
C PHE A 24 28.56 -5.95 27.19
N LYS A 25 28.78 -5.94 28.53
CA LYS A 25 28.82 -7.15 29.35
C LYS A 25 27.45 -7.84 29.33
N THR A 26 27.45 -9.15 29.41
CA THR A 26 26.23 -9.94 29.64
C THR A 26 25.84 -9.91 31.13
N TYR A 27 24.58 -10.28 31.43
CA TYR A 27 24.12 -10.36 32.83
C TYR A 27 25.00 -11.28 33.67
N GLU A 28 25.42 -12.45 33.13
CA GLU A 28 26.27 -13.42 33.80
C GLU A 28 27.63 -12.82 34.21
N GLN A 29 28.16 -11.87 33.43
CA GLN A 29 29.45 -11.22 33.71
C GLN A 29 29.34 -10.12 34.79
N VAL A 30 28.14 -9.58 35.06
CA VAL A 30 27.96 -8.48 36.02
C VAL A 30 27.23 -8.90 37.30
N LYS A 31 26.52 -10.03 37.32
CA LYS A 31 25.70 -10.46 38.47
C LYS A 31 26.47 -10.58 39.77
N SER A 32 27.76 -10.88 39.73
CA SER A 32 28.65 -10.97 40.92
C SER A 32 29.18 -9.62 41.38
N LEU A 33 29.05 -8.55 40.59
CA LEU A 33 29.49 -7.21 40.95
C LEU A 33 28.61 -6.63 42.07
N PRO A 34 29.16 -5.75 42.95
CA PRO A 34 28.39 -5.08 43.99
C PRO A 34 27.35 -4.10 43.40
N GLU A 35 27.66 -3.50 42.24
CA GLU A 35 26.79 -2.54 41.55
C GLU A 35 26.90 -2.70 40.06
N PHE A 36 25.77 -2.69 39.37
CA PHE A 36 25.69 -2.64 37.91
C PHE A 36 24.39 -2.01 37.40
N ALA A 37 24.43 -1.57 36.16
CA ALA A 37 23.29 -1.02 35.44
C ALA A 37 23.07 -1.72 34.11
N GLY A 38 21.81 -1.79 33.65
CA GLY A 38 21.43 -2.21 32.31
C GLY A 38 21.34 -0.99 31.37
N ILE A 39 21.99 -1.07 30.21
CA ILE A 39 21.88 -0.07 29.15
C ILE A 39 20.58 -0.30 28.40
N LEU A 40 19.69 0.67 28.37
CA LEU A 40 18.39 0.55 27.70
C LEU A 40 18.56 0.22 26.21
N ALA A 41 17.77 -0.72 25.71
CA ALA A 41 17.66 -0.99 24.28
C ALA A 41 17.10 0.23 23.55
N GLU A 42 17.42 0.41 22.27
CA GLU A 42 17.07 1.63 21.52
C GLU A 42 15.57 1.91 21.51
N ASP A 43 14.77 0.86 21.43
CA ASP A 43 13.31 0.91 21.46
C ASP A 43 12.70 0.92 22.87
N THR A 44 13.49 1.06 23.92
CA THR A 44 13.01 1.06 25.32
C THR A 44 12.87 2.47 25.86
N ILE A 45 11.79 2.68 26.60
CA ILE A 45 11.54 3.87 27.42
C ILE A 45 11.34 3.47 28.87
N LEU A 46 11.94 4.25 29.78
CA LEU A 46 11.79 4.12 31.22
C LEU A 46 11.10 5.36 31.75
N VAL A 47 10.02 5.14 32.50
CA VAL A 47 9.28 6.15 33.25
C VAL A 47 9.62 5.97 34.71
N ASP A 48 10.25 6.98 35.31
CA ASP A 48 10.81 6.98 36.67
C ASP A 48 9.97 7.90 37.55
N LEU A 49 9.26 7.33 38.52
CA LEU A 49 8.50 8.07 39.52
C LEU A 49 9.20 7.92 40.89
N ASP A 50 9.85 8.96 41.32
CA ASP A 50 10.59 9.04 42.61
C ASP A 50 9.70 9.37 43.82
N ASP A 51 8.40 9.53 43.63
CA ASP A 51 7.41 9.72 44.68
C ASP A 51 6.59 8.45 44.91
N GLY A 52 6.49 8.01 46.16
CA GLY A 52 5.82 6.77 46.53
C GLY A 52 4.34 6.77 46.16
N GLU A 53 3.59 7.84 46.50
CA GLU A 53 2.16 7.95 46.24
C GLU A 53 1.86 7.93 44.74
N SER A 54 2.52 8.78 43.94
CA SER A 54 2.38 8.81 42.49
C SER A 54 2.75 7.48 41.83
N SER A 55 3.80 6.81 42.33
CA SER A 55 4.24 5.52 41.78
C SER A 55 3.29 4.39 42.13
N ASP A 56 2.63 4.43 43.29
CA ASP A 56 1.60 3.46 43.69
C ASP A 56 0.33 3.62 42.83
N VAL A 57 -0.06 4.88 42.59
CA VAL A 57 -1.18 5.17 41.65
C VAL A 57 -0.91 4.59 40.29
N LEU A 58 0.26 4.86 39.67
CA LEU A 58 0.59 4.32 38.37
C LEU A 58 0.69 2.79 38.37
N PHE A 59 1.25 2.21 39.43
CA PHE A 59 1.37 0.76 39.57
C PHE A 59 0.00 0.07 39.60
N LYS A 60 -0.97 0.68 40.29
CA LYS A 60 -2.35 0.20 40.31
C LYS A 60 -2.98 0.25 38.90
N VAL A 61 -2.77 1.34 38.16
CA VAL A 61 -3.24 1.42 36.76
C VAL A 61 -2.63 0.31 35.90
N VAL A 62 -1.31 0.08 36.04
CA VAL A 62 -0.61 -1.01 35.32
C VAL A 62 -1.23 -2.37 35.59
N GLN A 63 -1.56 -2.66 36.84
CA GLN A 63 -2.17 -3.95 37.24
C GLN A 63 -3.61 -4.07 36.73
N ASP A 64 -4.44 -3.04 36.96
CA ASP A 64 -5.87 -3.07 36.57
C ASP A 64 -6.08 -3.14 35.05
N TYR A 65 -5.19 -2.52 34.27
CA TYR A 65 -5.20 -2.58 32.80
C TYR A 65 -4.39 -3.75 32.24
N SER A 66 -3.76 -4.55 33.12
CA SER A 66 -2.90 -5.68 32.71
C SER A 66 -1.86 -5.29 31.66
N LEU A 67 -1.19 -4.13 31.85
CA LEU A 67 -0.25 -3.60 30.86
C LEU A 67 0.97 -4.52 30.71
N ASN A 68 1.38 -4.78 29.49
CA ASN A 68 2.56 -5.60 29.20
C ASN A 68 3.86 -4.78 29.35
N CYS A 69 4.41 -4.76 30.56
CA CYS A 69 5.59 -3.97 30.93
C CYS A 69 6.36 -4.63 32.08
N ARG A 70 7.53 -4.07 32.43
CA ARG A 70 8.29 -4.45 33.63
C ARG A 70 8.35 -3.30 34.62
N VAL A 71 8.16 -3.60 35.92
CA VAL A 71 8.21 -2.62 37.00
C VAL A 71 9.22 -3.03 38.06
N TYR A 72 10.14 -2.13 38.36
CA TYR A 72 11.11 -2.27 39.42
C TYR A 72 10.76 -1.41 40.65
N ARG A 73 10.97 -1.94 41.86
CA ARG A 73 10.96 -1.17 43.08
C ARG A 73 12.25 -0.33 43.19
N THR A 74 12.14 0.92 43.54
CA THR A 74 13.26 1.79 43.88
C THR A 74 13.21 2.20 45.36
N THR A 75 14.20 2.96 45.83
CA THR A 75 14.23 3.42 47.24
C THR A 75 13.08 4.37 47.58
N ARG A 76 12.58 5.14 46.60
CA ARG A 76 11.57 6.20 46.81
C ARG A 76 10.30 6.00 46.03
N GLY A 77 10.30 5.12 45.00
CA GLY A 77 9.17 4.94 44.14
C GLY A 77 9.30 3.69 43.26
N LYS A 78 8.96 3.82 41.97
CA LYS A 78 8.97 2.73 41.02
C LYS A 78 9.42 3.18 39.63
N HIS A 79 10.07 2.29 38.91
CA HIS A 79 10.49 2.46 37.51
C HIS A 79 9.71 1.52 36.60
N PHE A 80 9.14 2.06 35.53
CA PHE A 80 8.29 1.36 34.57
C PHE A 80 8.97 1.34 33.22
N LEU A 81 9.14 0.16 32.63
CA LEU A 81 9.76 -0.04 31.31
C LEU A 81 8.74 -0.48 30.29
N PHE A 82 8.67 0.27 29.18
CA PHE A 82 7.82 0.03 28.03
C PHE A 82 8.63 0.07 26.73
N LYS A 83 8.01 -0.23 25.58
CA LYS A 83 8.53 0.16 24.28
C LYS A 83 8.32 1.67 24.06
N ASN A 84 9.32 2.30 23.48
CA ASN A 84 9.20 3.70 23.08
C ASN A 84 8.33 3.82 21.82
N SER A 85 7.28 4.61 21.90
CA SER A 85 6.29 4.85 20.82
C SER A 85 6.26 6.32 20.35
N GLY A 86 7.41 7.02 20.38
CA GLY A 86 7.49 8.38 19.82
C GLY A 86 7.97 9.46 20.78
N VAL A 87 8.52 9.09 21.95
CA VAL A 87 9.19 10.05 22.83
C VAL A 87 10.65 10.23 22.37
N ASN A 88 10.99 11.41 21.87
CA ASN A 88 12.27 11.68 21.18
C ASN A 88 13.44 12.06 22.09
N GLY A 89 13.27 12.08 23.41
CA GLY A 89 14.36 12.47 24.31
C GLY A 89 14.06 12.27 25.78
N CYS A 90 15.14 12.22 26.57
CA CYS A 90 15.03 12.19 28.03
C CYS A 90 14.44 13.52 28.56
N LYS A 91 13.64 13.43 29.60
CA LYS A 91 13.04 14.58 30.29
C LYS A 91 13.14 14.39 31.78
N THR A 92 13.42 15.45 32.50
CA THR A 92 13.45 15.46 33.96
C THR A 92 12.30 16.31 34.51
N HIS A 93 11.68 15.87 35.59
CA HIS A 93 10.56 16.53 36.28
C HIS A 93 9.42 16.94 35.33
N CYS A 94 9.16 16.10 34.28
CA CYS A 94 8.06 16.35 33.36
C CYS A 94 6.72 15.95 33.99
N THR A 95 5.64 16.56 33.51
CA THR A 95 4.29 16.13 33.83
C THR A 95 3.82 15.13 32.78
N LEU A 96 3.43 13.95 33.21
CA LEU A 96 2.75 12.96 32.35
C LEU A 96 1.31 13.42 32.08
N ALA A 97 0.72 12.95 30.99
CA ALA A 97 -0.64 13.33 30.63
C ALA A 97 -1.70 12.99 31.69
N ILE A 98 -1.45 11.98 32.52
CA ILE A 98 -2.31 11.70 33.69
C ILE A 98 -2.06 12.63 34.89
N GLY A 99 -1.22 13.65 34.75
CA GLY A 99 -0.96 14.65 35.81
C GLY A 99 0.11 14.28 36.82
N LEU A 100 0.72 13.12 36.74
CA LEU A 100 1.81 12.67 37.61
C LEU A 100 3.17 13.24 37.16
N LYS A 101 4.08 13.47 38.11
CA LYS A 101 5.46 13.90 37.84
C LYS A 101 6.37 12.70 37.66
N ALA A 102 7.22 12.74 36.60
CA ALA A 102 8.16 11.68 36.31
C ALA A 102 9.41 12.19 35.61
N ASP A 103 10.47 11.40 35.69
CA ASP A 103 11.63 11.47 34.82
C ASP A 103 11.47 10.44 33.70
N ILE A 104 11.85 10.81 32.48
CA ILE A 104 11.80 9.91 31.29
C ILE A 104 13.21 9.72 30.76
N LYS A 105 13.59 8.43 30.57
CA LYS A 105 14.84 8.04 29.94
C LYS A 105 14.54 7.18 28.72
N VAL A 106 15.16 7.48 27.58
CA VAL A 106 14.96 6.74 26.32
C VAL A 106 16.25 6.08 25.86
N GLY A 107 16.15 4.84 25.40
CA GLY A 107 17.30 4.03 25.00
C GLY A 107 18.08 4.62 23.81
N VAL A 108 17.41 5.28 22.87
CA VAL A 108 18.03 5.99 21.74
C VAL A 108 19.03 7.08 22.18
N LYS A 109 18.93 7.60 23.39
CA LYS A 109 19.88 8.56 23.99
C LYS A 109 20.95 7.89 24.84
N SER A 110 21.13 6.58 24.72
CA SER A 110 22.08 5.79 25.51
C SER A 110 21.87 6.00 27.01
N SER A 111 20.66 5.76 27.47
CA SER A 111 20.32 5.83 28.90
C SER A 111 20.53 4.48 29.58
N TYR A 112 20.64 4.49 30.88
CA TYR A 112 20.79 3.27 31.70
C TYR A 112 19.88 3.28 32.92
N GLU A 113 19.64 2.09 33.42
CA GLU A 113 18.91 1.78 34.65
C GLU A 113 19.80 1.04 35.64
N VAL A 114 19.94 1.56 36.86
CA VAL A 114 20.69 0.88 37.92
C VAL A 114 19.89 -0.30 38.44
N LEU A 115 20.43 -1.51 38.27
CA LEU A 115 19.75 -2.76 38.61
C LEU A 115 20.25 -3.39 39.91
N LYS A 116 21.47 -3.07 40.32
CA LYS A 116 22.05 -3.49 41.61
C LYS A 116 22.81 -2.34 42.23
N TYR A 117 22.60 -2.12 43.50
CA TYR A 117 23.25 -1.07 44.28
C TYR A 117 23.53 -1.54 45.71
N GLY A 118 24.75 -1.31 46.19
CA GLY A 118 25.15 -1.74 47.53
C GLY A 118 25.03 -3.25 47.78
N GLY A 119 25.23 -4.06 46.75
CA GLY A 119 25.10 -5.50 46.83
C GLY A 119 23.67 -6.06 46.68
N VAL A 120 22.65 -5.20 46.67
CA VAL A 120 21.25 -5.58 46.58
C VAL A 120 20.70 -5.32 45.16
N GLU A 121 20.17 -6.35 44.55
CA GLU A 121 19.46 -6.21 43.25
C GLU A 121 18.06 -5.60 43.46
N ARG A 122 17.61 -4.82 42.47
CA ARG A 122 16.27 -4.25 42.49
C ARG A 122 15.22 -5.34 42.32
N GLU A 123 14.22 -5.28 43.19
CA GLU A 123 13.07 -6.17 43.15
C GLU A 123 12.21 -5.87 41.92
N ILE A 124 11.88 -6.91 41.16
CA ILE A 124 10.89 -6.85 40.09
C ILE A 124 9.51 -7.05 40.75
N LEU A 125 8.68 -6.01 40.72
CA LEU A 125 7.32 -6.04 41.29
C LEU A 125 6.30 -6.63 40.31
N TYR A 126 6.56 -6.45 39.02
CA TYR A 126 5.65 -6.87 37.95
C TYR A 126 6.44 -7.08 36.66
N ASP A 127 6.21 -8.19 36.00
CA ASP A 127 6.86 -8.53 34.72
C ASP A 127 5.99 -9.45 33.90
N THR A 128 5.26 -8.90 32.96
CA THR A 128 4.47 -9.64 31.99
C THR A 128 5.16 -9.72 30.62
N ALA A 129 6.28 -8.98 30.47
CA ALA A 129 7.04 -8.89 29.22
C ALA A 129 8.16 -9.94 29.11
N GLU A 130 8.31 -10.87 30.08
CA GLU A 130 9.39 -11.85 30.10
C GLU A 130 9.32 -12.84 28.93
N ASN A 131 8.11 -13.18 28.48
CA ASN A 131 7.84 -14.08 27.34
C ASN A 131 7.21 -13.38 26.14
N GLU A 132 6.85 -12.10 26.23
CA GLU A 132 6.21 -11.32 25.20
C GLU A 132 6.97 -10.01 24.96
N GLN A 133 6.72 -9.37 23.82
CA GLN A 133 7.26 -8.04 23.60
C GLN A 133 6.48 -7.04 24.45
N ALA A 134 7.18 -6.20 25.22
CA ALA A 134 6.55 -5.10 25.97
C ALA A 134 5.69 -4.24 25.04
N GLN A 135 4.55 -3.76 25.54
CA GLN A 135 3.69 -2.89 24.75
C GLN A 135 4.30 -1.49 24.58
N PRO A 136 3.88 -0.76 23.53
CA PRO A 136 4.20 0.66 23.39
C PRO A 136 3.76 1.47 24.60
N LEU A 137 4.52 2.52 24.93
CA LEU A 137 4.14 3.45 25.99
C LEU A 137 2.74 4.01 25.72
N PRO A 138 1.76 3.82 26.61
CA PRO A 138 0.42 4.39 26.45
C PRO A 138 0.45 5.91 26.33
N ARG A 139 -0.41 6.50 25.52
CA ARG A 139 -0.44 7.96 25.30
C ARG A 139 -0.64 8.76 26.60
N TRP A 140 -1.44 8.27 27.52
CA TRP A 140 -1.67 8.91 28.81
C TRP A 140 -0.44 8.93 29.73
N LEU A 141 0.66 8.23 29.39
CA LEU A 141 1.99 8.37 30.01
C LEU A 141 2.93 9.31 29.25
N PHE A 142 2.52 9.91 28.15
CA PHE A 142 3.38 10.85 27.43
C PHE A 142 3.57 12.14 28.23
N PRO A 143 4.76 12.75 28.14
CA PRO A 143 5.02 14.04 28.78
C PRO A 143 4.25 15.16 28.08
N VAL A 144 3.51 15.95 28.84
CA VAL A 144 2.73 17.08 28.35
C VAL A 144 3.20 18.41 29.00
N ARG A 145 2.92 19.52 28.30
CA ARG A 145 3.13 20.86 28.87
C ARG A 145 1.94 21.23 29.76
N SER A 146 1.99 20.83 31.02
CA SER A 146 0.95 21.13 32.01
C SER A 146 1.56 21.45 33.34
N LYS A 147 0.86 22.27 34.12
CA LYS A 147 1.15 22.52 35.54
C LYS A 147 0.08 21.92 36.46
N MET A 148 -0.90 21.20 35.90
CA MET A 148 -1.97 20.59 36.68
C MET A 148 -1.43 19.47 37.56
N ALA A 149 -1.84 19.48 38.83
CA ALA A 149 -1.52 18.48 39.84
C ALA A 149 -2.86 17.91 40.35
N PHE A 150 -3.38 16.90 39.69
CA PHE A 150 -4.68 16.30 40.02
C PHE A 150 -4.63 15.51 41.33
N LEU A 151 -3.47 14.98 41.70
CA LEU A 151 -3.28 14.20 42.93
C LEU A 151 -3.53 15.03 44.20
N ASP A 152 -3.28 16.34 44.12
CA ASP A 152 -3.43 17.25 45.23
C ASP A 152 -4.84 17.86 45.37
N MET A 153 -5.77 17.53 44.43
CA MET A 153 -7.12 18.11 44.41
C MET A 153 -8.06 17.41 45.38
N GLU A 154 -8.74 18.22 46.20
CA GLU A 154 -9.74 17.78 47.18
C GLU A 154 -11.17 18.10 46.73
N GLU A 155 -12.15 17.68 47.53
CA GLU A 155 -13.55 18.03 47.31
C GLU A 155 -13.76 19.54 47.52
N GLY A 156 -14.34 20.21 46.49
CA GLY A 156 -14.49 21.67 46.48
C GLY A 156 -13.48 22.42 45.63
N ASP A 157 -12.36 21.80 45.18
CA ASP A 157 -11.32 22.45 44.37
C ASP A 157 -11.68 22.61 42.89
N GLY A 158 -12.93 22.38 42.51
CA GLY A 158 -13.38 22.55 41.13
C GLY A 158 -12.89 21.47 40.17
N ARG A 159 -12.76 20.21 40.63
CA ARG A 159 -12.30 19.05 39.88
C ARG A 159 -12.99 18.88 38.51
N ASN A 160 -14.31 19.09 38.46
CA ASN A 160 -15.10 19.04 37.23
C ASN A 160 -14.57 20.06 36.21
N GLN A 161 -14.40 21.33 36.60
CA GLN A 161 -13.88 22.38 35.74
C GLN A 161 -12.41 22.15 35.35
N ALA A 162 -11.62 21.60 36.28
CA ALA A 162 -10.22 21.29 36.03
C ALA A 162 -10.09 20.19 34.94
N LEU A 163 -10.84 19.10 35.05
CA LEU A 163 -10.87 18.02 34.03
C LEU A 163 -11.41 18.52 32.70
N PHE A 164 -12.48 19.32 32.69
CA PHE A 164 -13.02 19.93 31.48
C PHE A 164 -11.98 20.83 30.79
N ASN A 165 -11.30 21.71 31.51
CA ASN A 165 -10.26 22.56 30.96
C ASN A 165 -9.03 21.75 30.51
N TYR A 166 -8.78 20.59 31.13
CA TYR A 166 -7.64 19.74 30.80
C TYR A 166 -7.78 19.05 29.44
N ILE A 167 -9.00 18.87 28.96
CA ILE A 167 -9.26 18.40 27.58
C ILE A 167 -8.51 19.26 26.57
N LEU A 168 -8.57 20.59 26.70
CA LEU A 168 -7.84 21.52 25.83
C LEU A 168 -6.32 21.36 25.95
N THR A 169 -5.83 21.06 27.15
CA THR A 169 -4.40 20.80 27.39
C THR A 169 -3.97 19.53 26.66
N LEU A 170 -4.73 18.46 26.77
CA LEU A 170 -4.44 17.20 26.07
C LEU A 170 -4.48 17.40 24.54
N GLN A 171 -5.52 18.02 24.01
CA GLN A 171 -5.62 18.32 22.58
C GLN A 171 -4.47 19.21 22.08
N SER A 172 -4.00 20.18 22.89
CA SER A 172 -2.83 21.01 22.56
C SER A 172 -1.48 20.27 22.63
N ASN A 173 -1.46 19.06 23.17
CA ASN A 173 -0.31 18.15 23.21
C ASN A 173 -0.52 16.92 22.32
N ASP A 174 -1.27 17.06 21.25
CA ASP A 174 -1.46 16.08 20.17
C ASP A 174 -2.21 14.80 20.58
N PHE A 175 -3.14 14.89 21.55
CA PHE A 175 -4.03 13.80 21.90
C PHE A 175 -5.26 13.81 20.98
N THR A 176 -5.62 12.63 20.48
CA THR A 176 -6.92 12.43 19.82
C THR A 176 -8.06 12.56 20.84
N VAL A 177 -9.29 12.63 20.36
CA VAL A 177 -10.47 12.69 21.25
C VAL A 177 -10.54 11.44 22.14
N GLU A 178 -10.30 10.27 21.57
CA GLU A 178 -10.32 8.98 22.27
C GLU A 178 -9.23 8.90 23.32
N GLU A 179 -7.98 9.25 22.97
CA GLU A 179 -6.86 9.29 23.92
C GLU A 179 -7.09 10.30 25.06
N ALA A 180 -7.70 11.44 24.75
CA ALA A 180 -8.05 12.42 25.77
C ALA A 180 -9.17 11.90 26.69
N ARG A 181 -10.19 11.24 26.14
CA ARG A 181 -11.25 10.58 26.93
C ARG A 181 -10.69 9.52 27.87
N GLU A 182 -9.85 8.66 27.36
CA GLU A 182 -9.19 7.62 28.15
C GLU A 182 -8.36 8.26 29.26
N THR A 183 -7.54 9.26 28.94
CA THR A 183 -6.69 9.98 29.91
C THR A 183 -7.52 10.60 31.03
N ILE A 184 -8.62 11.28 30.70
CA ILE A 184 -9.51 11.90 31.69
C ILE A 184 -10.17 10.84 32.59
N ARG A 185 -10.61 9.71 32.05
CA ARG A 185 -11.17 8.60 32.84
C ARG A 185 -10.13 8.00 33.80
N ILE A 186 -8.88 7.84 33.34
CA ILE A 186 -7.79 7.35 34.20
C ILE A 186 -7.51 8.37 35.32
N ILE A 187 -7.44 9.66 35.01
CA ILE A 187 -7.24 10.71 36.02
C ILE A 187 -8.36 10.64 37.05
N ASN A 188 -9.61 10.58 36.61
CA ASN A 188 -10.75 10.52 37.54
C ASN A 188 -10.70 9.30 38.44
N LYS A 189 -10.45 8.12 37.89
CA LYS A 189 -10.54 6.85 38.61
C LYS A 189 -9.37 6.59 39.53
N TYR A 190 -8.16 7.03 39.18
CA TYR A 190 -6.94 6.61 39.86
C TYR A 190 -6.14 7.77 40.48
N VAL A 191 -6.18 8.96 39.87
CA VAL A 191 -5.33 10.08 40.30
C VAL A 191 -6.06 11.01 41.28
N LEU A 192 -7.33 11.31 41.00
CA LEU A 192 -8.14 12.10 41.95
C LEU A 192 -8.39 11.31 43.24
N LYS A 193 -8.12 11.92 44.40
CA LYS A 193 -8.41 11.30 45.70
C LYS A 193 -9.89 10.97 45.90
N VAL A 194 -10.75 11.85 45.40
CA VAL A 194 -12.20 11.65 45.38
C VAL A 194 -12.68 11.76 43.96
N PRO A 195 -12.99 10.64 43.28
CA PRO A 195 -13.47 10.64 41.89
C PRO A 195 -14.79 11.40 41.74
N LEU A 196 -15.01 11.98 40.57
CA LEU A 196 -16.34 12.45 40.14
C LEU A 196 -17.22 11.23 39.79
N SER A 197 -18.53 11.40 39.87
CA SER A 197 -19.50 10.38 39.46
C SER A 197 -19.42 10.11 37.95
N ASP A 198 -19.84 8.92 37.52
CA ASP A 198 -19.88 8.54 36.09
C ASP A 198 -20.72 9.54 35.28
N SER A 199 -21.81 10.06 35.81
CA SER A 199 -22.68 11.04 35.12
C SER A 199 -21.97 12.38 34.91
N GLU A 200 -21.14 12.83 35.85
CA GLU A 200 -20.33 14.04 35.71
C GLU A 200 -19.23 13.84 34.68
N ILE A 201 -18.54 12.71 34.71
CA ILE A 201 -17.50 12.38 33.74
C ILE A 201 -18.07 12.29 32.31
N GLU A 202 -19.20 11.62 32.08
CA GLU A 202 -19.82 11.55 30.77
C GLU A 202 -20.29 12.94 30.30
N THR A 203 -20.69 13.82 31.19
CA THR A 203 -20.99 15.21 30.87
C THR A 203 -19.75 16.00 30.45
N ILE A 204 -18.59 15.78 31.10
CA ILE A 204 -17.31 16.38 30.70
C ILE A 204 -16.84 15.83 29.36
N LEU A 205 -17.01 14.53 29.11
CA LEU A 205 -16.50 13.81 27.93
C LEU A 205 -17.45 13.79 26.73
N ARG A 206 -18.55 14.57 26.78
CA ARG A 206 -19.46 14.68 25.62
C ARG A 206 -18.75 15.27 24.42
N ASP A 207 -19.21 14.95 23.22
CA ASP A 207 -18.60 15.41 21.95
C ASP A 207 -18.44 16.92 21.86
N ASP A 208 -19.39 17.68 22.43
CA ASP A 208 -19.35 19.13 22.43
C ASP A 208 -18.18 19.72 23.23
N SER A 209 -17.66 19.00 24.22
CA SER A 209 -16.51 19.43 25.03
C SER A 209 -15.21 19.45 24.21
N PHE A 210 -15.12 18.65 23.16
CA PHE A 210 -13.96 18.56 22.26
C PHE A 210 -14.11 19.45 21.00
N LYS A 211 -15.25 20.12 20.82
CA LYS A 211 -15.56 20.89 19.61
C LYS A 211 -14.92 22.27 19.52
N LYS A 212 -14.21 22.76 20.54
CA LYS A 212 -13.58 24.09 20.53
C LYS A 212 -12.11 24.07 20.93
N PRO A 213 -11.19 23.52 20.15
CA PRO A 213 -9.79 23.84 20.31
C PRO A 213 -9.59 25.32 20.02
N VAL A 214 -8.87 26.04 20.89
CA VAL A 214 -8.58 27.47 20.71
C VAL A 214 -7.47 27.61 19.67
N PHE A 215 -7.85 27.90 18.42
CA PHE A 215 -6.90 28.17 17.32
C PHE A 215 -6.57 29.65 17.15
N TYR A 216 -7.01 30.51 18.09
CA TYR A 216 -6.73 31.94 18.11
C TYR A 216 -6.27 32.38 19.50
N ASN A 217 -5.27 33.26 19.53
CA ASN A 217 -4.91 34.04 20.71
C ASN A 217 -5.22 35.50 20.41
N GLY A 218 -6.36 35.99 20.89
CA GLY A 218 -6.92 37.25 20.43
C GLY A 218 -7.23 37.21 18.95
N SER A 219 -6.61 38.07 18.15
CA SER A 219 -6.72 38.10 16.70
C SER A 219 -5.69 37.22 15.96
N THR A 220 -4.71 36.69 16.67
CA THR A 220 -3.60 35.92 16.10
C THR A 220 -4.03 34.47 15.88
N PHE A 221 -3.96 34.01 14.65
CA PHE A 221 -4.23 32.62 14.29
C PHE A 221 -3.03 31.72 14.63
N LEU A 222 -3.26 30.64 15.37
CA LEU A 222 -2.28 29.67 15.79
C LEU A 222 -2.22 28.51 14.79
N PHE A 223 -1.65 28.77 13.64
CA PHE A 223 -1.61 27.80 12.51
C PHE A 223 -0.90 26.49 12.89
N ASP A 224 0.15 26.55 13.69
CA ASP A 224 0.90 25.42 14.19
C ASP A 224 0.01 24.47 15.03
N LYS A 225 -0.76 25.02 15.95
CA LYS A 225 -1.70 24.24 16.77
C LYS A 225 -2.83 23.64 15.94
N PHE A 226 -3.33 24.42 14.97
CA PHE A 226 -4.38 23.93 14.08
C PHE A 226 -3.88 22.81 13.15
N ALA A 227 -2.66 22.93 12.63
CA ALA A 227 -2.02 21.88 11.84
C ALA A 227 -1.83 20.58 12.63
N ILE A 228 -1.32 20.68 13.87
CA ILE A 228 -1.15 19.54 14.76
C ILE A 228 -2.50 18.88 15.07
N PHE A 229 -3.52 19.70 15.38
CA PHE A 229 -4.88 19.19 15.58
C PHE A 229 -5.41 18.43 14.38
N LEU A 230 -5.29 18.99 13.17
CA LEU A 230 -5.73 18.33 11.94
C LEU A 230 -4.96 17.02 11.67
N LYS A 231 -3.63 17.05 11.85
CA LYS A 231 -2.81 15.85 11.69
C LYS A 231 -3.35 14.69 12.52
N ASN A 232 -3.72 14.95 13.79
CA ASN A 232 -4.12 13.90 14.71
C ASN A 232 -5.60 13.52 14.60
N ASN A 233 -6.50 14.51 14.45
CA ASN A 233 -7.95 14.27 14.44
C ASN A 233 -8.51 13.95 13.05
N ALA A 234 -7.82 14.35 11.99
CA ALA A 234 -8.15 13.98 10.63
C ALA A 234 -7.17 12.95 10.04
N HIS A 235 -6.29 12.39 10.90
CA HIS A 235 -5.31 11.37 10.55
C HIS A 235 -4.55 11.70 9.26
N ILE A 236 -3.91 12.91 9.23
CA ILE A 236 -3.14 13.33 8.05
C ILE A 236 -1.77 12.67 8.07
N ILE A 237 -1.44 11.98 7.00
CA ILE A 237 -0.16 11.29 6.78
C ILE A 237 0.45 11.70 5.43
N LYS A 238 1.69 11.31 5.19
CA LYS A 238 2.37 11.51 3.91
C LYS A 238 2.61 10.16 3.22
N ILE A 239 2.15 10.04 1.98
CA ILE A 239 2.40 8.87 1.11
C ILE A 239 3.00 9.40 -0.18
N ASN A 240 4.15 8.87 -0.61
CA ASN A 240 4.88 9.30 -1.82
C ASN A 240 5.03 10.83 -1.93
N ASN A 241 5.45 11.47 -0.85
CA ASN A 241 5.64 12.91 -0.72
C ASN A 241 4.36 13.75 -0.93
N GLN A 242 3.18 13.17 -0.81
CA GLN A 242 1.90 13.87 -0.84
C GLN A 242 1.16 13.70 0.49
N LEU A 243 0.55 14.78 0.98
CA LEU A 243 -0.32 14.71 2.14
C LEU A 243 -1.64 14.00 1.77
N HIS A 244 -2.02 13.08 2.63
CA HIS A 244 -3.28 12.33 2.55
C HIS A 244 -4.06 12.52 3.84
N ILE A 245 -5.36 12.62 3.72
CA ILE A 245 -6.29 12.72 4.84
C ILE A 245 -7.17 11.47 4.89
N TYR A 246 -7.43 10.96 6.08
CA TYR A 246 -8.36 9.86 6.27
C TYR A 246 -9.80 10.33 6.11
N LYS A 247 -10.51 9.74 5.16
CA LYS A 247 -11.88 10.09 4.84
C LYS A 247 -12.63 8.85 4.33
N ASP A 248 -13.82 8.61 4.88
CA ASP A 248 -14.72 7.53 4.44
C ASP A 248 -14.03 6.14 4.38
N GLY A 249 -13.12 5.86 5.30
CA GLY A 249 -12.42 4.58 5.44
C GLY A 249 -11.11 4.46 4.67
N ILE A 250 -10.69 5.46 3.90
CA ILE A 250 -9.43 5.45 3.14
C ILE A 250 -8.66 6.76 3.28
N TYR A 251 -7.38 6.72 2.90
CA TYR A 251 -6.53 7.89 2.80
C TYR A 251 -6.59 8.52 1.40
N THR A 252 -7.17 9.70 1.32
CA THR A 252 -7.35 10.44 0.07
C THR A 252 -6.28 11.52 -0.09
N ALA A 253 -5.63 11.56 -1.26
CA ALA A 253 -4.63 12.57 -1.57
C ALA A 253 -5.26 13.91 -1.95
N GLY A 254 -4.59 15.00 -1.60
CA GLY A 254 -4.88 16.32 -2.15
C GLY A 254 -5.13 17.40 -1.11
N TYR A 255 -4.58 18.57 -1.39
CA TYR A 255 -4.73 19.74 -0.53
C TYR A 255 -6.19 20.21 -0.40
N GLY A 256 -7.00 20.02 -1.45
CA GLY A 256 -8.42 20.38 -1.43
C GLY A 256 -9.21 19.64 -0.36
N GLU A 257 -8.94 18.35 -0.13
CA GLU A 257 -9.60 17.57 0.91
C GLU A 257 -9.17 18.03 2.32
N ILE A 258 -7.89 18.35 2.48
CA ILE A 258 -7.37 18.91 3.73
C ILE A 258 -7.97 20.29 3.99
N GLU A 259 -8.03 21.18 2.99
CA GLU A 259 -8.67 22.50 3.09
C GLU A 259 -10.17 22.38 3.39
N ALA A 260 -10.85 21.41 2.80
CA ALA A 260 -12.25 21.14 3.10
C ALA A 260 -12.46 20.72 4.57
N ALA A 261 -11.54 19.90 5.11
CA ALA A 261 -11.55 19.56 6.53
C ALA A 261 -11.29 20.79 7.43
N MET A 262 -10.39 21.71 7.02
CA MET A 262 -10.13 22.96 7.76
C MET A 262 -11.39 23.83 7.86
N ILE A 263 -12.14 23.99 6.76
CA ILE A 263 -13.35 24.81 6.69
C ILE A 263 -14.47 24.25 7.58
N LYS A 264 -14.52 22.94 7.79
CA LYS A 264 -15.47 22.34 8.76
C LYS A 264 -15.25 22.82 10.19
N HIS A 265 -13.99 23.10 10.57
CA HIS A 265 -13.63 23.57 11.90
C HIS A 265 -13.64 25.10 12.01
N ILE A 266 -13.18 25.79 10.96
CA ILE A 266 -13.08 27.25 10.89
C ILE A 266 -13.65 27.71 9.54
N PRO A 267 -14.98 27.96 9.43
CA PRO A 267 -15.64 28.24 8.16
C PRO A 267 -15.12 29.48 7.41
N ASP A 268 -14.65 30.49 8.13
CA ASP A 268 -14.15 31.76 7.61
C ASP A 268 -12.61 31.79 7.40
N LEU A 269 -11.95 30.62 7.47
CA LEU A 269 -10.50 30.53 7.28
C LEU A 269 -10.11 30.89 5.85
N ASN A 270 -9.45 32.04 5.66
CA ASN A 270 -9.09 32.53 4.34
C ASN A 270 -7.98 31.67 3.68
N ARG A 271 -7.78 31.87 2.37
CA ARG A 271 -6.82 31.07 1.58
C ARG A 271 -5.39 31.15 2.11
N ALA A 272 -4.91 32.32 2.52
CA ALA A 272 -3.55 32.49 3.00
C ALA A 272 -3.29 31.66 4.27
N LYS A 273 -4.21 31.69 5.21
CA LYS A 273 -4.12 30.88 6.44
C LYS A 273 -4.23 29.38 6.15
N ARG A 274 -5.06 28.96 5.17
CA ARG A 274 -5.13 27.56 4.77
C ARG A 274 -3.82 27.08 4.16
N SER A 275 -3.22 27.85 3.25
CA SER A 275 -1.91 27.53 2.68
C SER A 275 -0.82 27.42 3.76
N GLU A 276 -0.79 28.34 4.73
CA GLU A 276 0.16 28.31 5.85
C GLU A 276 0.06 27.02 6.67
N VAL A 277 -1.17 26.56 6.94
CA VAL A 277 -1.41 25.28 7.63
C VAL A 277 -0.95 24.08 6.80
N VAL A 278 -1.23 24.07 5.48
CA VAL A 278 -0.80 23.00 4.57
C VAL A 278 0.73 22.95 4.49
N ASP A 279 1.39 24.09 4.31
CA ASP A 279 2.85 24.18 4.26
C ASP A 279 3.47 23.70 5.56
N TYR A 280 2.87 24.06 6.70
CA TYR A 280 3.32 23.58 8.01
C TYR A 280 3.12 22.08 8.18
N LEU A 281 1.98 21.51 7.74
CA LEU A 281 1.72 20.06 7.75
C LEU A 281 2.76 19.31 6.91
N ASP A 282 3.11 19.85 5.74
CA ASP A 282 4.09 19.23 4.85
C ASP A 282 5.50 19.18 5.48
N LEU A 283 5.86 20.20 6.24
CA LEU A 283 7.12 20.24 6.99
C LEU A 283 7.07 19.40 8.29
N LEU A 284 5.90 19.30 8.92
CA LEU A 284 5.72 18.56 10.17
C LEU A 284 5.73 17.04 9.93
N ILE A 285 5.14 16.60 8.81
CA ILE A 285 5.04 15.18 8.43
C ILE A 285 6.15 14.89 7.42
N ARG A 286 7.34 14.52 7.90
CA ARG A 286 8.52 14.28 7.05
C ARG A 286 8.58 12.88 6.48
N ASP A 287 8.15 11.90 7.25
CA ASP A 287 8.29 10.50 6.90
C ASP A 287 7.11 10.04 6.03
N ASN A 288 7.44 9.31 4.96
CA ASN A 288 6.42 8.66 4.14
C ASN A 288 5.90 7.40 4.83
N THR A 289 4.59 7.32 4.96
CA THR A 289 3.90 6.11 5.40
C THR A 289 3.73 5.16 4.21
N LYS A 290 3.95 3.88 4.44
CA LYS A 290 3.71 2.85 3.41
C LYS A 290 2.24 2.43 3.45
N PRO A 291 1.57 2.33 2.29
CA PRO A 291 0.26 1.70 2.21
C PRO A 291 0.31 0.25 2.67
N GLU A 292 -0.85 -0.26 3.13
CA GLU A 292 -1.04 -1.67 3.47
C GLU A 292 -0.74 -2.60 2.29
N ASP A 293 -0.41 -3.84 2.63
CA ASP A 293 -0.15 -4.88 1.67
C ASP A 293 -1.34 -5.14 0.73
N ALA A 294 -1.05 -5.69 -0.43
CA ALA A 294 -2.03 -5.89 -1.50
C ALA A 294 -3.18 -6.84 -1.15
N HIS A 295 -3.03 -7.65 -0.10
CA HIS A 295 -4.04 -8.62 0.33
C HIS A 295 -5.26 -8.01 1.05
N LEU A 296 -5.18 -6.76 1.52
CA LEU A 296 -6.32 -6.02 2.06
C LEU A 296 -7.04 -5.25 0.95
N ILE A 297 -8.29 -5.55 0.70
CA ILE A 297 -9.12 -4.94 -0.34
C ILE A 297 -10.24 -4.14 0.34
N ALA A 298 -10.35 -2.85 0.02
CA ALA A 298 -11.40 -2.00 0.56
C ALA A 298 -12.64 -2.00 -0.36
N PHE A 299 -13.79 -2.40 0.19
CA PHE A 299 -15.12 -2.23 -0.38
C PHE A 299 -15.84 -1.09 0.33
N LYS A 300 -16.99 -0.67 -0.16
CA LYS A 300 -17.74 0.44 0.43
C LYS A 300 -18.09 0.22 1.90
N ASN A 301 -18.38 -1.02 2.30
CA ASN A 301 -18.81 -1.39 3.64
C ASN A 301 -17.71 -1.96 4.55
N GLY A 302 -16.44 -2.06 4.10
CA GLY A 302 -15.36 -2.57 4.96
C GLY A 302 -14.14 -3.09 4.20
N LEU A 303 -13.24 -3.73 4.94
CA LEU A 303 -11.97 -4.29 4.46
C LEU A 303 -12.07 -5.82 4.39
N TYR A 304 -11.73 -6.38 3.24
CA TYR A 304 -11.65 -7.82 3.02
C TYR A 304 -10.19 -8.27 2.93
N ASN A 305 -9.82 -9.28 3.70
CA ASN A 305 -8.50 -9.89 3.63
C ASN A 305 -8.57 -11.16 2.75
N ILE A 306 -7.87 -11.17 1.62
CA ILE A 306 -7.89 -12.29 0.67
C ILE A 306 -7.19 -13.54 1.19
N ILE A 307 -6.30 -13.42 2.20
CA ILE A 307 -5.53 -14.56 2.74
C ILE A 307 -6.41 -15.45 3.60
N ASP A 308 -7.16 -14.87 4.50
CA ASP A 308 -7.98 -15.61 5.49
C ASP A 308 -9.49 -15.47 5.29
N GLY A 309 -9.92 -14.63 4.33
CA GLY A 309 -11.33 -14.36 4.04
C GLY A 309 -12.06 -13.53 5.10
N SER A 310 -11.33 -12.94 6.04
CA SER A 310 -11.93 -12.08 7.07
C SER A 310 -12.44 -10.76 6.49
N PHE A 311 -13.52 -10.23 7.09
CA PHE A 311 -14.10 -8.94 6.72
C PHE A 311 -14.28 -8.10 7.98
N ALA A 312 -13.74 -6.89 7.98
CA ALA A 312 -13.70 -5.99 9.13
C ALA A 312 -14.12 -4.57 8.75
N GLY A 313 -14.48 -3.76 9.75
CA GLY A 313 -14.73 -2.34 9.59
C GLY A 313 -13.45 -1.54 9.29
N PHE A 314 -13.63 -0.30 8.82
CA PHE A 314 -12.52 0.60 8.55
C PHE A 314 -11.92 1.15 9.84
N THR A 315 -10.58 1.25 9.87
CA THR A 315 -9.83 1.96 10.89
C THR A 315 -8.74 2.83 10.25
N PRO A 316 -8.34 3.97 10.85
CA PRO A 316 -7.24 4.79 10.33
C PRO A 316 -5.88 4.09 10.40
N GLU A 317 -5.76 2.99 11.12
CA GLU A 317 -4.54 2.20 11.25
C GLU A 317 -4.20 1.47 9.95
N HIS A 318 -5.22 1.11 9.16
CA HIS A 318 -5.04 0.50 7.84
C HIS A 318 -4.86 1.58 6.76
N ILE A 319 -3.65 1.66 6.21
CA ILE A 319 -3.28 2.67 5.21
C ILE A 319 -3.73 2.22 3.83
N ILE A 320 -4.99 2.48 3.50
CA ILE A 320 -5.62 2.11 2.24
C ILE A 320 -5.93 3.39 1.44
N THR A 321 -5.62 3.39 0.14
CA THR A 321 -5.81 4.55 -0.76
C THR A 321 -6.84 4.33 -1.86
N ASN A 322 -7.34 3.11 -2.00
CA ASN A 322 -8.36 2.75 -3.00
C ASN A 322 -9.54 2.09 -2.32
N LYS A 323 -10.74 2.41 -2.77
CA LYS A 323 -11.97 1.78 -2.29
C LYS A 323 -12.90 1.49 -3.47
N ILE A 324 -13.32 0.24 -3.61
CA ILE A 324 -14.34 -0.16 -4.57
C ILE A 324 -15.69 0.36 -4.05
N PRO A 325 -16.46 1.12 -4.87
CA PRO A 325 -17.62 1.89 -4.39
C PRO A 325 -18.88 1.06 -4.15
N TRP A 326 -18.74 -0.26 -4.02
CA TRP A 326 -19.84 -1.22 -3.83
C TRP A 326 -19.66 -2.03 -2.56
N ASP A 327 -20.78 -2.51 -2.00
CA ASP A 327 -20.76 -3.32 -0.80
C ASP A 327 -20.30 -4.76 -1.12
N TYR A 328 -19.50 -5.32 -0.26
CA TYR A 328 -19.22 -6.76 -0.28
C TYR A 328 -20.33 -7.48 0.45
N THR A 329 -21.08 -8.30 -0.30
CA THR A 329 -22.14 -9.16 0.21
C THR A 329 -21.77 -10.62 -0.09
N PRO A 330 -21.37 -11.41 0.90
CA PRO A 330 -20.98 -12.81 0.68
C PRO A 330 -22.10 -13.61 0.00
N GLY A 331 -21.74 -14.30 -1.10
CA GLY A 331 -22.69 -15.16 -1.82
C GLY A 331 -23.73 -14.42 -2.66
N ALA A 332 -23.61 -13.10 -2.84
CA ALA A 332 -24.47 -12.36 -3.76
C ALA A 332 -24.40 -12.97 -5.17
N TYR A 333 -25.55 -13.07 -5.84
CA TYR A 333 -25.70 -13.65 -7.16
C TYR A 333 -26.59 -12.79 -8.05
N CYS A 334 -26.21 -12.64 -9.30
CA CYS A 334 -26.97 -11.92 -10.33
C CYS A 334 -27.07 -12.76 -11.61
N GLU A 335 -28.23 -13.34 -11.88
CA GLU A 335 -28.47 -14.21 -13.03
C GLU A 335 -28.18 -13.51 -14.36
N LEU A 336 -28.53 -12.21 -14.48
CA LEU A 336 -28.28 -11.43 -15.70
C LEU A 336 -26.78 -11.30 -15.98
N ALA A 337 -26.00 -10.98 -14.97
CA ALA A 337 -24.56 -10.83 -15.10
C ALA A 337 -23.88 -12.17 -15.37
N ASP A 338 -24.31 -13.23 -14.69
CA ASP A 338 -23.80 -14.59 -14.86
C ASP A 338 -24.02 -15.10 -16.30
N LYS A 339 -25.26 -15.03 -16.78
CA LYS A 339 -25.59 -15.39 -18.18
C LYS A 339 -24.84 -14.51 -19.20
N THR A 340 -24.65 -13.22 -18.91
CA THR A 340 -23.94 -12.32 -19.81
C THR A 340 -22.47 -12.73 -19.94
N LEU A 341 -21.80 -13.02 -18.82
CA LEU A 341 -20.41 -13.48 -18.84
C LEU A 341 -20.25 -14.85 -19.52
N ASP A 342 -21.19 -15.77 -19.29
CA ASP A 342 -21.17 -17.09 -19.92
C ASP A 342 -21.39 -17.02 -21.43
N ASN A 343 -22.32 -16.18 -21.87
CA ASN A 343 -22.54 -15.92 -23.30
C ASN A 343 -21.32 -15.23 -23.97
N ILE A 344 -20.67 -14.26 -23.28
CA ILE A 344 -19.43 -13.63 -23.75
C ILE A 344 -18.32 -14.67 -23.93
N ALA A 345 -18.20 -15.59 -22.96
CA ALA A 345 -17.24 -16.69 -23.01
C ALA A 345 -17.60 -17.78 -24.05
N CYS A 346 -18.74 -17.67 -24.73
CA CYS A 346 -19.27 -18.73 -25.62
C CYS A 346 -19.37 -20.09 -24.92
N HIS A 347 -19.74 -20.11 -23.62
CA HIS A 347 -19.81 -21.30 -22.75
C HIS A 347 -18.46 -22.04 -22.59
N ASP A 348 -17.34 -21.37 -22.92
CA ASP A 348 -16.01 -21.89 -22.66
C ASP A 348 -15.62 -21.61 -21.20
N SER A 349 -15.47 -22.67 -20.41
CA SER A 349 -15.19 -22.56 -18.98
C SER A 349 -13.83 -21.93 -18.68
N GLN A 350 -12.82 -22.16 -19.52
CA GLN A 350 -11.48 -21.58 -19.34
C GLN A 350 -11.49 -20.07 -19.62
N VAL A 351 -12.15 -19.66 -20.70
CA VAL A 351 -12.34 -18.23 -21.00
C VAL A 351 -13.17 -17.55 -19.90
N ARG A 352 -14.24 -18.20 -19.42
CA ARG A 352 -15.05 -17.70 -18.31
C ARG A 352 -14.21 -17.46 -17.05
N LEU A 353 -13.40 -18.43 -16.66
CA LEU A 353 -12.50 -18.30 -15.49
C LEU A 353 -11.49 -17.15 -15.67
N LEU A 354 -10.93 -16.98 -16.88
CA LEU A 354 -10.02 -15.87 -17.17
C LEU A 354 -10.69 -14.50 -17.07
N LEU A 355 -11.96 -14.35 -17.44
CA LEU A 355 -12.72 -13.12 -17.28
C LEU A 355 -12.91 -12.79 -15.78
N GLU A 356 -13.23 -13.79 -14.96
CA GLU A 356 -13.33 -13.63 -13.50
C GLU A 356 -11.98 -13.27 -12.85
N GLU A 357 -10.91 -13.91 -13.31
CA GLU A 357 -9.54 -13.67 -12.87
C GLU A 357 -9.06 -12.26 -13.25
N ALA A 358 -9.41 -11.76 -14.43
CA ALA A 358 -9.09 -10.39 -14.84
C ALA A 358 -9.78 -9.36 -13.94
N ILE A 359 -11.06 -9.60 -13.56
CA ILE A 359 -11.76 -8.77 -12.56
C ILE A 359 -11.02 -8.81 -11.23
N GLY A 360 -10.74 -10.00 -10.71
CA GLY A 360 -10.09 -10.18 -9.41
C GLY A 360 -8.69 -9.60 -9.36
N TYR A 361 -7.94 -9.73 -10.45
CA TYR A 361 -6.60 -9.15 -10.53
C TYR A 361 -6.63 -7.63 -10.40
N CYS A 362 -7.68 -6.94 -10.84
CA CYS A 362 -7.84 -5.50 -10.65
C CYS A 362 -7.99 -5.09 -9.17
N PHE A 363 -8.40 -5.99 -8.27
CA PHE A 363 -8.47 -5.71 -6.84
C PHE A 363 -7.11 -5.75 -6.15
N TYR A 364 -6.14 -6.43 -6.76
CA TYR A 364 -4.85 -6.74 -6.18
C TYR A 364 -3.80 -5.68 -6.50
N ARG A 365 -3.29 -4.99 -5.48
CA ARG A 365 -2.36 -3.85 -5.64
C ARG A 365 -0.90 -4.26 -5.84
N TRP A 366 -0.66 -5.44 -6.42
CA TRP A 366 0.65 -5.94 -6.85
C TRP A 366 0.60 -6.43 -8.29
N ASN A 367 1.73 -6.29 -9.02
CA ASN A 367 1.87 -6.70 -10.41
C ASN A 367 2.86 -7.88 -10.59
N GLU A 368 3.00 -8.75 -9.59
CA GLU A 368 3.95 -9.85 -9.61
C GLU A 368 3.73 -10.84 -10.77
N LEU A 369 2.51 -11.02 -11.23
CA LEU A 369 2.21 -11.86 -12.39
C LEU A 369 2.56 -11.19 -13.71
N GLY A 370 2.72 -9.86 -13.74
CA GLY A 370 3.21 -9.12 -14.90
C GLY A 370 2.39 -9.30 -16.17
N LYS A 371 1.05 -9.30 -16.09
CA LYS A 371 0.14 -9.54 -17.22
C LYS A 371 -0.73 -8.33 -17.55
N ALA A 372 -0.99 -8.15 -18.85
CA ALA A 372 -1.94 -7.20 -19.41
C ALA A 372 -2.93 -7.96 -20.31
N PHE A 373 -4.20 -7.61 -20.23
CA PHE A 373 -5.28 -8.27 -20.98
C PHE A 373 -5.63 -7.48 -22.22
N ILE A 374 -5.77 -8.17 -23.36
CA ILE A 374 -6.27 -7.62 -24.61
C ILE A 374 -7.46 -8.47 -25.05
N LEU A 375 -8.63 -7.85 -25.10
CA LEU A 375 -9.86 -8.46 -25.57
C LEU A 375 -9.96 -8.24 -27.07
N THR A 376 -9.94 -9.31 -27.88
CA THR A 376 -9.96 -9.23 -29.33
C THR A 376 -11.24 -9.78 -29.91
N GLY A 377 -11.59 -9.37 -31.11
CA GLY A 377 -12.75 -9.87 -31.83
C GLY A 377 -13.49 -8.78 -32.61
N ASP A 378 -14.46 -9.17 -33.40
CA ASP A 378 -15.24 -8.32 -34.29
C ASP A 378 -16.21 -7.38 -33.52
N LYS A 379 -17.02 -6.63 -34.24
CA LYS A 379 -18.06 -5.77 -33.67
C LYS A 379 -19.16 -6.61 -33.02
N SER A 380 -19.78 -6.07 -31.98
CA SER A 380 -20.94 -6.67 -31.28
C SER A 380 -20.67 -8.02 -30.62
N ASN A 381 -19.47 -8.26 -30.12
CA ASN A 381 -19.10 -9.50 -29.43
C ASN A 381 -18.95 -9.37 -27.90
N GLY A 382 -19.33 -8.24 -27.32
CA GLY A 382 -19.41 -8.07 -25.85
C GLY A 382 -18.19 -7.46 -25.19
N LYS A 383 -17.07 -7.14 -25.90
CA LYS A 383 -15.86 -6.51 -25.35
C LYS A 383 -16.18 -5.26 -24.51
N SER A 384 -16.80 -4.26 -25.13
CA SER A 384 -17.15 -3.01 -24.43
C SER A 384 -18.22 -3.20 -23.35
N THR A 385 -19.03 -4.27 -23.40
CA THR A 385 -19.97 -4.60 -22.32
C THR A 385 -19.21 -5.12 -21.11
N TYR A 386 -18.27 -6.02 -21.30
CA TYR A 386 -17.41 -6.54 -20.24
C TYR A 386 -16.56 -5.42 -19.61
N LEU A 387 -15.88 -4.60 -20.43
CA LEU A 387 -15.10 -3.47 -19.92
C LEU A 387 -15.96 -2.49 -19.12
N SER A 388 -17.20 -2.21 -19.59
CA SER A 388 -18.14 -1.35 -18.86
C SER A 388 -18.55 -1.94 -17.50
N MET A 389 -18.69 -3.27 -17.39
CA MET A 389 -18.94 -3.94 -16.10
C MET A 389 -17.75 -3.73 -15.16
N VAL A 390 -16.52 -3.94 -15.64
CA VAL A 390 -15.31 -3.74 -14.84
C VAL A 390 -15.12 -2.28 -14.44
N GLN A 391 -15.34 -1.33 -15.35
CA GLN A 391 -15.28 0.11 -15.06
C GLN A 391 -16.25 0.51 -13.96
N ASN A 392 -17.54 0.09 -14.07
CA ASN A 392 -18.54 0.39 -13.05
C ASN A 392 -18.22 -0.27 -11.71
N LEU A 393 -17.69 -1.49 -11.73
CA LEU A 393 -17.27 -2.20 -10.53
C LEU A 393 -16.17 -1.48 -9.77
N LEU A 394 -15.11 -1.09 -10.47
CA LEU A 394 -13.97 -0.41 -9.85
C LEU A 394 -14.29 1.03 -9.45
N GLY A 395 -15.18 1.71 -10.18
CA GLY A 395 -15.51 3.12 -10.00
C GLY A 395 -14.50 4.05 -10.68
N GLU A 396 -14.97 5.23 -11.10
CA GLU A 396 -14.19 6.22 -11.87
C GLU A 396 -12.92 6.69 -11.16
N GLU A 397 -12.96 6.78 -9.82
CA GLU A 397 -11.82 7.21 -9.02
C GLU A 397 -10.64 6.21 -9.07
N ASN A 398 -10.90 4.94 -9.36
CA ASN A 398 -9.91 3.87 -9.33
C ASN A 398 -9.41 3.46 -10.72
N ILE A 399 -9.85 4.12 -11.78
CA ILE A 399 -9.46 3.79 -13.14
C ILE A 399 -8.85 4.98 -13.87
N CYS A 400 -8.08 4.69 -14.92
CA CYS A 400 -7.69 5.62 -15.98
C CYS A 400 -7.90 4.95 -17.35
N ALA A 401 -7.82 5.75 -18.41
CA ALA A 401 -8.12 5.31 -19.77
C ALA A 401 -7.05 5.82 -20.75
N LEU A 402 -5.83 5.34 -20.60
CA LEU A 402 -4.70 5.69 -21.45
C LEU A 402 -4.53 4.63 -22.54
N ASP A 403 -4.33 5.06 -23.78
CA ASP A 403 -3.93 4.20 -24.87
C ASP A 403 -2.50 3.69 -24.69
N LEU A 404 -2.17 2.56 -25.36
CA LEU A 404 -0.82 1.98 -25.29
C LEU A 404 0.29 2.97 -25.69
N LYS A 405 0.04 3.85 -26.66
CA LYS A 405 0.99 4.88 -27.11
C LYS A 405 1.19 6.00 -26.09
N GLU A 406 0.17 6.30 -25.27
CA GLU A 406 0.20 7.36 -24.27
C GLU A 406 0.96 6.98 -23.00
N LEU A 407 1.15 5.68 -22.75
CA LEU A 407 1.83 5.18 -21.55
C LEU A 407 3.26 5.69 -21.39
N GLY A 408 3.92 6.07 -22.50
CA GLY A 408 5.27 6.63 -22.52
C GLY A 408 5.35 8.14 -22.28
N ASP A 409 4.21 8.84 -22.27
CA ASP A 409 4.16 10.28 -22.01
C ASP A 409 4.24 10.54 -20.50
N ARG A 410 5.25 11.28 -20.08
CA ARG A 410 5.55 11.54 -18.66
C ARG A 410 4.40 12.17 -17.88
N PHE A 411 3.58 13.01 -18.53
CA PHE A 411 2.42 13.63 -17.89
C PHE A 411 1.22 12.66 -17.82
N LYS A 412 1.02 11.86 -18.85
CA LYS A 412 -0.02 10.84 -18.91
C LYS A 412 0.24 9.67 -17.96
N THR A 413 1.48 9.21 -17.88
CA THR A 413 1.89 8.15 -16.93
C THR A 413 1.53 8.51 -15.48
N ALA A 414 1.53 9.81 -15.12
CA ALA A 414 1.16 10.27 -13.79
C ALA A 414 -0.32 10.01 -13.43
N GLU A 415 -1.20 9.87 -14.43
CA GLU A 415 -2.62 9.57 -14.22
C GLU A 415 -2.85 8.14 -13.70
N MET A 416 -1.90 7.24 -13.91
CA MET A 416 -1.96 5.87 -13.41
C MET A 416 -1.65 5.74 -11.91
N PHE A 417 -1.02 6.75 -11.35
CA PHE A 417 -0.64 6.72 -9.93
C PHE A 417 -1.88 6.56 -9.04
N GLY A 418 -1.90 5.51 -8.23
CA GLY A 418 -2.99 5.23 -7.32
C GLY A 418 -4.23 4.60 -7.97
N LYS A 419 -4.19 4.20 -9.25
CA LYS A 419 -5.30 3.56 -9.95
C LYS A 419 -5.23 2.03 -9.87
N LEU A 420 -6.38 1.36 -9.81
CA LEU A 420 -6.49 -0.10 -9.83
C LEU A 420 -6.39 -0.66 -11.24
N ALA A 421 -6.93 0.03 -12.22
CA ALA A 421 -6.87 -0.40 -13.61
C ALA A 421 -6.72 0.77 -14.60
N ASN A 422 -6.04 0.50 -15.71
CA ASN A 422 -6.09 1.27 -16.94
C ASN A 422 -6.94 0.51 -17.96
N ILE A 423 -8.05 1.10 -18.37
CA ILE A 423 -9.04 0.44 -19.24
C ILE A 423 -9.19 1.26 -20.51
N GLY A 424 -8.61 0.75 -21.61
CA GLY A 424 -8.72 1.33 -22.95
C GLY A 424 -9.69 0.54 -23.82
N ASP A 425 -10.82 1.15 -24.20
CA ASP A 425 -11.78 0.52 -25.13
C ASP A 425 -11.47 0.96 -26.57
N ASP A 426 -11.40 0.00 -27.48
CA ASP A 426 -11.15 0.19 -28.92
C ASP A 426 -9.81 0.91 -29.21
N ILE A 427 -8.71 0.35 -28.64
CA ILE A 427 -7.37 0.89 -28.90
C ILE A 427 -6.99 0.81 -30.38
N GLY A 428 -6.31 1.85 -30.89
CA GLY A 428 -5.87 1.90 -32.28
C GLY A 428 -4.80 0.85 -32.64
N ASP A 429 -4.66 0.57 -33.92
CA ASP A 429 -3.71 -0.39 -34.50
C ASP A 429 -2.32 0.22 -34.81
N GLU A 430 -2.05 1.44 -34.33
CA GLU A 430 -0.80 2.15 -34.57
C GLU A 430 0.42 1.40 -34.02
N PHE A 431 1.49 1.29 -34.83
CA PHE A 431 2.74 0.61 -34.45
C PHE A 431 3.43 1.25 -33.22
N ILE A 432 3.74 0.41 -32.23
CA ILE A 432 4.43 0.84 -31.00
C ILE A 432 5.93 0.54 -31.12
N ALA A 433 6.71 1.58 -31.42
CA ALA A 433 8.16 1.46 -31.61
C ALA A 433 8.95 1.26 -30.31
N ASN A 434 8.45 1.74 -29.16
CA ASN A 434 9.14 1.67 -27.87
C ASN A 434 8.22 1.19 -26.74
N PRO A 435 8.15 -0.12 -26.49
CA PRO A 435 7.32 -0.67 -25.42
C PRO A 435 8.02 -0.66 -24.03
N ALA A 436 9.11 0.07 -23.84
CA ALA A 436 9.90 0.00 -22.62
C ALA A 436 9.11 0.40 -21.36
N VAL A 437 8.34 1.48 -21.45
CA VAL A 437 7.51 1.96 -20.33
C VAL A 437 6.35 1.01 -20.06
N PHE A 438 5.67 0.52 -21.10
CA PHE A 438 4.63 -0.51 -20.98
C PHE A 438 5.13 -1.75 -20.21
N LYS A 439 6.31 -2.27 -20.59
CA LYS A 439 6.91 -3.43 -19.91
C LYS A 439 7.15 -3.19 -18.42
N LYS A 440 7.64 -2.01 -18.05
CA LYS A 440 7.85 -1.62 -16.65
C LYS A 440 6.53 -1.49 -15.89
N LEU A 441 5.55 -0.83 -16.50
CA LEU A 441 4.25 -0.60 -15.87
C LEU A 441 3.52 -1.92 -15.60
N VAL A 442 3.56 -2.86 -16.55
CA VAL A 442 2.89 -4.17 -16.40
C VAL A 442 3.54 -5.03 -15.31
N THR A 443 4.85 -4.93 -15.12
CA THR A 443 5.57 -5.69 -14.08
C THR A 443 5.63 -4.99 -12.72
N GLY A 444 5.09 -3.77 -12.62
CA GLY A 444 5.14 -3.00 -11.37
C GLY A 444 6.52 -2.42 -11.05
N ASP A 445 7.42 -2.36 -12.06
CA ASP A 445 8.71 -1.71 -11.89
C ASP A 445 8.56 -0.21 -11.66
N ARG A 446 9.56 0.36 -11.00
CA ARG A 446 9.58 1.79 -10.70
C ARG A 446 9.65 2.64 -11.97
N VAL A 447 8.74 3.59 -12.09
CA VAL A 447 8.66 4.54 -13.19
C VAL A 447 8.66 5.98 -12.67
N SER A 448 9.22 6.88 -13.47
CA SER A 448 9.17 8.32 -13.20
C SER A 448 8.01 8.94 -13.97
N ALA A 449 7.26 9.81 -13.31
CA ALA A 449 6.14 10.55 -13.87
C ALA A 449 6.16 12.00 -13.39
N GLU A 450 5.41 12.86 -14.05
CA GLU A 450 5.39 14.29 -13.74
C GLU A 450 3.95 14.82 -13.85
N ARG A 451 3.55 15.64 -12.88
CA ARG A 451 2.32 16.44 -12.98
C ARG A 451 2.68 17.87 -13.41
N LYS A 452 1.85 18.47 -14.25
CA LYS A 452 2.11 19.85 -14.74
C LYS A 452 2.28 20.81 -13.58
N GLY A 453 3.45 21.48 -13.52
CA GLY A 453 3.75 22.44 -12.48
C GLY A 453 4.18 21.85 -11.13
N GLN A 454 4.46 20.55 -11.07
CA GLN A 454 4.99 19.87 -9.89
C GLN A 454 6.33 19.20 -10.18
N ASN A 455 7.09 18.90 -9.13
CA ASN A 455 8.32 18.13 -9.28
C ASN A 455 8.02 16.69 -9.76
N PRO A 456 8.89 16.09 -10.57
CA PRO A 456 8.79 14.68 -10.92
C PRO A 456 8.75 13.79 -9.68
N PHE A 457 8.00 12.70 -9.76
CA PHE A 457 7.94 11.70 -8.71
C PHE A 457 8.07 10.30 -9.29
N GLU A 458 8.45 9.35 -8.46
CA GLU A 458 8.60 7.96 -8.85
C GLU A 458 7.62 7.09 -8.07
N PHE A 459 7.06 6.09 -8.74
CA PHE A 459 6.16 5.13 -8.11
C PHE A 459 6.29 3.75 -8.73
N ASN A 460 5.88 2.74 -7.98
CA ASN A 460 5.66 1.39 -8.48
C ASN A 460 4.22 1.26 -8.92
N ASN A 461 4.00 0.91 -10.20
CA ASN A 461 2.66 0.74 -10.74
C ASN A 461 2.03 -0.57 -10.26
N TYR A 462 0.78 -0.51 -9.81
CA TYR A 462 -0.04 -1.69 -9.54
C TYR A 462 -1.33 -1.74 -10.38
N SER A 463 -1.56 -0.73 -11.20
CA SER A 463 -2.69 -0.66 -12.12
C SER A 463 -2.64 -1.81 -13.12
N LYS A 464 -3.76 -2.49 -13.33
CA LYS A 464 -3.90 -3.57 -14.31
C LYS A 464 -4.30 -2.98 -15.66
N PHE A 465 -3.87 -3.63 -16.73
CA PHE A 465 -4.16 -3.19 -18.08
C PHE A 465 -5.23 -4.09 -18.70
N LEU A 466 -6.35 -3.47 -19.08
CA LEU A 466 -7.41 -4.11 -19.84
C LEU A 466 -7.67 -3.28 -21.09
N PHE A 467 -7.40 -3.85 -22.24
CA PHE A 467 -7.63 -3.21 -23.53
C PHE A 467 -8.64 -4.01 -24.35
N SER A 468 -9.43 -3.32 -25.18
CA SER A 468 -10.13 -3.98 -26.28
C SER A 468 -9.55 -3.50 -27.61
N ALA A 469 -9.49 -4.39 -28.57
CA ALA A 469 -9.04 -4.09 -29.92
C ALA A 469 -9.79 -4.94 -30.94
N ASN A 470 -10.08 -4.39 -32.11
CA ASN A 470 -10.49 -5.19 -33.25
C ASN A 470 -9.25 -5.84 -33.89
N GLN A 471 -8.16 -5.10 -33.94
CA GLN A 471 -6.84 -5.59 -34.37
C GLN A 471 -5.80 -5.10 -33.33
N ILE A 472 -4.98 -6.01 -32.82
CA ILE A 472 -3.94 -5.67 -31.85
C ILE A 472 -2.83 -4.88 -32.56
N PRO A 473 -2.38 -3.73 -32.00
CA PRO A 473 -1.29 -2.98 -32.57
C PRO A 473 -0.01 -3.81 -32.63
N ARG A 474 0.77 -3.66 -33.69
CA ARG A 474 2.09 -4.26 -33.77
C ARG A 474 3.04 -3.57 -32.79
N ILE A 475 3.73 -4.36 -31.98
CA ILE A 475 4.64 -3.84 -30.96
C ILE A 475 6.05 -4.34 -31.26
N LYS A 476 7.01 -3.41 -31.37
CA LYS A 476 8.41 -3.75 -31.60
C LYS A 476 8.99 -4.52 -30.41
N ASP A 477 9.05 -5.83 -30.52
CA ASP A 477 9.65 -6.68 -29.51
C ASP A 477 10.60 -7.70 -30.15
N LYS A 478 11.90 -7.54 -29.85
CA LYS A 478 12.95 -8.44 -30.36
C LYS A 478 13.20 -9.65 -29.46
N THR A 479 12.59 -9.68 -28.30
CA THR A 479 12.96 -10.63 -27.23
C THR A 479 11.79 -11.46 -26.70
N GLY A 480 10.58 -11.28 -27.25
CA GLY A 480 9.36 -11.90 -26.74
C GLY A 480 8.94 -11.36 -25.35
N ALA A 481 9.53 -10.24 -24.94
CA ALA A 481 9.29 -9.71 -23.61
C ALA A 481 7.90 -9.06 -23.47
N VAL A 482 7.31 -8.55 -24.57
CA VAL A 482 5.94 -8.04 -24.58
C VAL A 482 4.96 -9.20 -24.60
N GLN A 483 5.14 -10.16 -25.49
CA GLN A 483 4.24 -11.32 -25.66
C GLN A 483 4.05 -12.07 -24.33
N ARG A 484 5.12 -12.31 -23.58
CA ARG A 484 5.05 -12.95 -22.25
C ARG A 484 4.17 -12.20 -21.25
N ARG A 485 3.89 -10.92 -21.49
CA ARG A 485 3.07 -10.07 -20.66
C ARG A 485 1.62 -9.97 -21.12
N LEU A 486 1.31 -10.45 -22.29
CA LEU A 486 -0.04 -10.39 -22.86
C LEU A 486 -0.85 -11.64 -22.49
N VAL A 487 -2.14 -11.41 -22.22
CA VAL A 487 -3.20 -12.41 -22.18
C VAL A 487 -4.23 -11.95 -23.21
N ILE A 488 -4.25 -12.58 -24.38
CA ILE A 488 -5.15 -12.23 -25.48
C ILE A 488 -6.39 -13.11 -25.36
N ILE A 489 -7.52 -12.50 -25.04
CA ILE A 489 -8.79 -13.21 -24.86
C ILE A 489 -9.68 -12.97 -26.09
N PRO A 490 -9.90 -13.99 -26.93
CA PRO A 490 -10.82 -13.88 -28.07
C PRO A 490 -12.28 -13.80 -27.61
N PHE A 491 -13.01 -12.83 -28.12
CA PHE A 491 -14.44 -12.64 -27.94
C PHE A 491 -15.17 -13.04 -29.22
N ASP A 492 -15.60 -14.30 -29.28
CA ASP A 492 -16.20 -14.93 -30.46
C ASP A 492 -17.73 -14.85 -30.47
N ALA A 493 -18.33 -14.31 -29.39
CA ALA A 493 -19.77 -14.15 -29.29
C ALA A 493 -20.32 -13.16 -30.34
N ASN A 494 -21.58 -13.32 -30.70
CA ASN A 494 -22.27 -12.39 -31.61
C ASN A 494 -23.60 -11.90 -31.04
N PHE A 495 -23.61 -10.65 -30.63
CA PHE A 495 -24.76 -9.94 -30.09
C PHE A 495 -25.33 -8.92 -31.09
N SER A 496 -25.32 -9.22 -32.41
CA SER A 496 -25.92 -8.36 -33.44
C SER A 496 -27.44 -8.27 -33.28
N LYS A 497 -28.04 -7.18 -33.82
CA LYS A 497 -29.49 -6.88 -33.70
C LYS A 497 -30.38 -8.01 -34.23
N ASP A 498 -29.86 -8.83 -35.16
CA ASP A 498 -30.58 -9.92 -35.81
C ASP A 498 -30.56 -11.23 -35.04
N LYS A 499 -29.88 -11.26 -33.88
CA LYS A 499 -29.76 -12.47 -33.05
C LYS A 499 -30.76 -12.47 -31.90
N ALA A 500 -31.27 -13.67 -31.60
CA ALA A 500 -32.09 -13.88 -30.43
C ALA A 500 -31.29 -13.51 -29.15
N GLY A 501 -31.89 -12.71 -28.26
CA GLY A 501 -31.22 -12.25 -27.02
C GLY A 501 -30.50 -10.92 -27.15
N PHE A 502 -30.56 -10.22 -28.29
CA PHE A 502 -30.06 -8.85 -28.37
C PHE A 502 -30.85 -7.92 -27.43
N ASP A 503 -30.14 -7.28 -26.50
CA ASP A 503 -30.69 -6.27 -25.60
C ASP A 503 -29.87 -4.97 -25.71
N PRO A 504 -30.40 -3.91 -26.34
CA PRO A 504 -29.69 -2.64 -26.50
C PRO A 504 -29.47 -1.92 -25.16
N THR A 505 -30.18 -2.31 -24.10
CA THR A 505 -30.08 -1.71 -22.76
C THR A 505 -29.22 -2.51 -21.80
N ILE A 506 -28.59 -3.60 -22.25
CA ILE A 506 -27.83 -4.54 -21.40
C ILE A 506 -26.77 -3.83 -20.57
N LYS A 507 -26.00 -2.91 -21.15
CA LYS A 507 -24.97 -2.14 -20.41
C LYS A 507 -25.56 -1.32 -19.26
N HIS A 508 -26.79 -0.84 -19.40
CA HIS A 508 -27.44 -0.08 -18.34
C HIS A 508 -27.97 -1.01 -17.23
N LYS A 509 -28.55 -2.15 -17.60
CA LYS A 509 -29.05 -3.15 -16.63
C LYS A 509 -27.93 -3.73 -15.79
N LEU A 510 -26.75 -3.94 -16.39
CA LEU A 510 -25.56 -4.45 -15.73
C LEU A 510 -24.84 -3.46 -14.79
N LYS A 511 -25.40 -2.26 -14.57
CA LYS A 511 -24.91 -1.29 -13.57
C LYS A 511 -25.58 -1.42 -12.21
N SER A 512 -26.48 -2.37 -12.04
CA SER A 512 -27.22 -2.55 -10.79
C SER A 512 -26.30 -2.95 -9.63
N PRO A 513 -26.64 -2.58 -8.38
CA PRO A 513 -25.89 -3.02 -7.20
C PRO A 513 -25.73 -4.54 -7.12
N GLU A 514 -26.78 -5.31 -7.46
CA GLU A 514 -26.73 -6.78 -7.44
C GLU A 514 -25.69 -7.33 -8.42
N THR A 515 -25.55 -6.70 -9.59
CA THR A 515 -24.50 -7.05 -10.55
C THR A 515 -23.13 -6.81 -9.95
N MET A 516 -22.90 -5.66 -9.32
CA MET A 516 -21.61 -5.28 -8.78
C MET A 516 -21.21 -6.16 -7.60
N GLU A 517 -22.14 -6.45 -6.69
CA GLU A 517 -21.91 -7.36 -5.55
C GLU A 517 -21.60 -8.80 -6.02
N TYR A 518 -22.27 -9.27 -7.07
CA TYR A 518 -21.97 -10.54 -7.70
C TYR A 518 -20.56 -10.54 -8.32
N LEU A 519 -20.19 -9.51 -9.08
CA LEU A 519 -18.87 -9.39 -9.69
C LEU A 519 -17.74 -9.31 -8.64
N ILE A 520 -18.00 -8.72 -7.48
CA ILE A 520 -17.06 -8.76 -6.34
C ILE A 520 -16.78 -10.19 -5.93
N ASN A 521 -17.82 -11.01 -5.72
CA ASN A 521 -17.66 -12.41 -5.32
C ASN A 521 -16.91 -13.21 -6.40
N LEU A 522 -17.24 -13.04 -7.68
CA LEU A 522 -16.52 -13.67 -8.79
C LEU A 522 -15.05 -13.22 -8.84
N GLY A 523 -14.79 -11.93 -8.72
CA GLY A 523 -13.45 -11.39 -8.73
C GLY A 523 -12.62 -11.88 -7.54
N LEU A 524 -13.19 -11.95 -6.34
CA LEU A 524 -12.50 -12.52 -5.17
C LEU A 524 -12.17 -14.00 -5.37
N ALA A 525 -13.09 -14.79 -5.92
CA ALA A 525 -12.84 -16.18 -6.26
C ALA A 525 -11.75 -16.31 -7.34
N GLY A 526 -11.78 -15.46 -8.36
CA GLY A 526 -10.75 -15.38 -9.40
C GLY A 526 -9.39 -14.99 -8.84
N LEU A 527 -9.34 -13.96 -7.98
CA LEU A 527 -8.09 -13.54 -7.34
C LEU A 527 -7.50 -14.64 -6.46
N LYS A 528 -8.33 -15.31 -5.66
CA LYS A 528 -7.87 -16.45 -4.86
C LYS A 528 -7.26 -17.54 -5.72
N ARG A 529 -7.91 -17.89 -6.83
CA ARG A 529 -7.46 -18.91 -7.78
C ARG A 529 -6.09 -18.56 -8.38
N ILE A 530 -5.88 -17.31 -8.84
CA ILE A 530 -4.59 -16.91 -9.41
C ILE A 530 -3.47 -16.85 -8.37
N LEU A 531 -3.76 -16.52 -7.12
CA LEU A 531 -2.77 -16.50 -6.04
C LEU A 531 -2.37 -17.93 -5.64
N GLU A 532 -3.32 -18.87 -5.55
CA GLU A 532 -3.07 -20.28 -5.24
C GLU A 532 -2.27 -20.95 -6.36
N ASN A 533 -2.65 -20.72 -7.63
CA ASN A 533 -1.99 -21.31 -8.81
C ASN A 533 -0.72 -20.56 -9.23
N ARG A 534 -0.44 -19.40 -8.65
CA ARG A 534 0.64 -18.48 -9.07
C ARG A 534 0.60 -18.14 -10.56
N GLY A 535 -0.59 -18.07 -11.13
CA GLY A 535 -0.81 -17.85 -12.55
C GLY A 535 -2.29 -17.82 -12.92
N PHE A 536 -2.56 -17.41 -14.15
CA PHE A 536 -3.91 -17.40 -14.71
C PHE A 536 -4.28 -18.77 -15.26
N THR A 537 -5.58 -19.03 -15.37
CA THR A 537 -6.11 -20.25 -15.97
C THR A 537 -5.56 -20.43 -17.39
N ASP A 538 -5.03 -21.60 -17.67
CA ASP A 538 -4.59 -21.98 -19.02
C ASP A 538 -5.80 -22.16 -19.95
N SER A 539 -5.75 -21.55 -21.14
CA SER A 539 -6.77 -21.70 -22.17
C SER A 539 -6.12 -21.88 -23.52
N ASP A 540 -6.52 -22.94 -24.23
CA ASP A 540 -6.00 -23.24 -25.57
C ASP A 540 -6.38 -22.14 -26.57
N LYS A 541 -7.57 -21.54 -26.44
CA LYS A 541 -7.97 -20.38 -27.23
C LYS A 541 -7.06 -19.18 -27.04
N VAL A 542 -6.70 -18.88 -25.80
CA VAL A 542 -5.82 -17.76 -25.45
C VAL A 542 -4.40 -18.02 -25.91
N LYS A 543 -3.91 -19.26 -25.78
CA LYS A 543 -2.60 -19.65 -26.32
C LYS A 543 -2.56 -19.48 -27.83
N LYS A 544 -3.55 -20.02 -28.52
CA LYS A 544 -3.66 -19.90 -29.98
C LYS A 544 -3.70 -18.44 -30.45
N ALA A 545 -4.49 -17.59 -29.78
CA ALA A 545 -4.57 -16.17 -30.12
C ALA A 545 -3.23 -15.44 -29.88
N LEU A 546 -2.48 -15.85 -28.85
CA LEU A 546 -1.15 -15.30 -28.57
C LEU A 546 -0.14 -15.75 -29.64
N ASP A 547 -0.18 -17.01 -30.06
CA ASP A 547 0.68 -17.56 -31.11
C ASP A 547 0.40 -16.87 -32.45
N GLU A 548 -0.88 -16.72 -32.85
CA GLU A 548 -1.29 -15.96 -34.04
C GLU A 548 -0.79 -14.50 -33.99
N TYR A 549 -0.95 -13.83 -32.86
CA TYR A 549 -0.39 -12.47 -32.69
C TYR A 549 1.13 -12.43 -32.80
N GLU A 550 1.84 -13.46 -32.29
CA GLU A 550 3.29 -13.55 -32.42
C GLU A 550 3.74 -13.70 -33.85
N GLU A 551 3.07 -14.55 -34.63
CA GLU A 551 3.30 -14.70 -36.07
C GLU A 551 3.10 -13.38 -36.81
N ASP A 552 1.97 -12.70 -36.58
CA ASP A 552 1.64 -11.43 -37.22
C ASP A 552 2.58 -10.29 -36.84
N ASN A 553 3.07 -10.28 -35.59
CA ASN A 553 3.95 -9.24 -35.05
C ASN A 553 5.42 -9.47 -35.42
N ASN A 554 5.81 -10.68 -35.75
CA ASN A 554 7.18 -11.07 -36.07
C ASN A 554 7.30 -11.56 -37.54
N PRO A 555 7.75 -10.69 -38.49
CA PRO A 555 7.86 -11.03 -39.89
C PRO A 555 8.65 -12.31 -40.21
N ILE A 556 9.50 -12.71 -39.27
CA ILE A 556 10.33 -13.92 -39.42
C ILE A 556 9.52 -15.20 -39.19
N LEU A 557 8.66 -15.20 -38.17
CA LEU A 557 7.85 -16.37 -37.83
C LEU A 557 6.78 -16.60 -38.92
N GLY A 558 6.12 -15.52 -39.36
CA GLY A 558 5.19 -15.59 -40.46
C GLY A 558 5.85 -16.08 -41.76
N PHE A 559 7.09 -15.66 -42.05
CA PHE A 559 7.87 -16.16 -43.16
C PHE A 559 8.21 -17.66 -43.04
N PHE A 560 8.55 -18.13 -41.85
CA PHE A 560 8.82 -19.55 -41.63
C PHE A 560 7.57 -20.41 -41.90
N LYS A 561 6.42 -19.93 -41.42
CA LYS A 561 5.15 -20.60 -41.65
C LYS A 561 4.79 -20.65 -43.14
N GLU A 562 4.95 -19.52 -43.88
CA GLU A 562 4.76 -19.51 -45.32
C GLU A 562 5.70 -20.51 -46.03
N CYS A 563 6.95 -20.61 -45.58
CA CYS A 563 7.89 -21.59 -46.08
C CYS A 563 7.43 -23.04 -45.85
N GLU A 564 6.84 -23.32 -44.65
CA GLU A 564 6.27 -24.62 -44.32
C GLU A 564 5.04 -24.93 -45.20
N ASP A 565 4.11 -23.96 -45.31
CA ASP A 565 2.88 -24.09 -46.11
C ASP A 565 3.17 -24.32 -47.61
N GLU A 566 4.26 -23.74 -48.14
CA GLU A 566 4.71 -23.87 -49.52
C GLU A 566 5.73 -25.00 -49.74
N ASP A 567 6.02 -25.82 -48.73
CA ASP A 567 7.03 -26.90 -48.76
C ASP A 567 8.43 -26.39 -49.17
N PHE A 568 8.77 -25.16 -48.80
CA PHE A 568 10.06 -24.56 -49.10
C PHE A 568 11.04 -24.76 -47.93
N HIS A 569 12.02 -25.63 -48.13
CA HIS A 569 13.04 -25.88 -47.11
C HIS A 569 14.10 -24.77 -47.10
N ILE A 570 14.28 -24.11 -45.92
CA ILE A 570 15.33 -23.11 -45.76
C ILE A 570 16.70 -23.76 -45.70
N GLU A 571 16.78 -24.97 -45.15
CA GLU A 571 17.98 -25.80 -45.13
C GLU A 571 18.41 -26.17 -46.56
N ASP A 572 19.71 -26.24 -46.77
CA ASP A 572 20.36 -26.52 -48.04
C ASP A 572 20.05 -25.54 -49.20
N ASN A 573 19.42 -24.42 -48.88
CA ASN A 573 19.27 -23.31 -49.80
C ASN A 573 20.29 -22.20 -49.57
N THR A 574 20.60 -21.42 -50.62
CA THR A 574 21.55 -20.31 -50.50
C THR A 574 20.99 -19.17 -49.67
N THR A 575 21.85 -18.54 -48.88
CA THR A 575 21.45 -17.39 -48.05
C THR A 575 20.86 -16.23 -48.86
N ASP A 576 21.25 -16.10 -50.15
CA ASP A 576 20.73 -15.09 -51.05
C ASP A 576 19.31 -15.40 -51.49
N LEU A 577 19.03 -16.65 -51.87
CA LEU A 577 17.72 -17.10 -52.28
C LEU A 577 16.70 -16.97 -51.14
N VAL A 578 17.06 -17.49 -49.96
CA VAL A 578 16.17 -17.43 -48.78
C VAL A 578 15.90 -15.99 -48.39
N TYR A 579 16.91 -15.11 -48.44
CA TYR A 579 16.72 -13.70 -48.10
C TYR A 579 15.87 -12.95 -49.14
N SER A 580 16.02 -13.23 -50.43
CA SER A 580 15.17 -12.65 -51.49
C SER A 580 13.71 -13.03 -51.26
N ARG A 581 13.45 -14.31 -50.95
CA ARG A 581 12.10 -14.80 -50.68
C ARG A 581 11.49 -14.15 -49.43
N TYR A 582 12.30 -13.96 -48.38
CA TYR A 582 11.88 -13.18 -47.22
C TYR A 582 11.55 -11.72 -47.55
N GLN A 583 12.28 -11.09 -48.48
CA GLN A 583 11.98 -9.73 -48.92
C GLN A 583 10.66 -9.69 -49.73
N GLU A 584 10.40 -10.67 -50.55
CA GLU A 584 9.13 -10.84 -51.29
C GLU A 584 7.96 -11.01 -50.33
N TYR A 585 8.11 -11.89 -49.32
CA TYR A 585 7.15 -12.09 -48.26
C TYR A 585 6.84 -10.76 -47.53
N CYS A 586 7.88 -10.04 -47.14
CA CYS A 586 7.70 -8.77 -46.46
C CYS A 586 6.98 -7.73 -47.32
N LEU A 587 7.29 -7.69 -48.61
CA LEU A 587 6.64 -6.78 -49.56
C LEU A 587 5.14 -7.13 -49.74
N ALA A 588 4.83 -8.41 -49.92
CA ALA A 588 3.47 -8.90 -50.10
C ALA A 588 2.59 -8.61 -48.86
N ASN A 589 3.17 -8.66 -47.66
CA ASN A 589 2.49 -8.43 -46.39
C ASN A 589 2.64 -7.01 -45.83
N ASN A 590 3.11 -6.03 -46.60
CA ASN A 590 3.37 -4.64 -46.16
C ASN A 590 4.28 -4.55 -44.93
N LEU A 591 5.30 -5.43 -44.85
CA LEU A 591 6.25 -5.49 -43.75
C LEU A 591 7.60 -4.89 -44.19
N GLN A 592 8.33 -4.34 -43.22
CA GLN A 592 9.71 -3.88 -43.48
C GLN A 592 10.70 -5.03 -43.29
N ALA A 593 11.35 -5.45 -44.36
CA ALA A 593 12.38 -6.47 -44.31
C ALA A 593 13.57 -6.01 -43.44
N MET A 594 14.04 -6.88 -42.56
CA MET A 594 15.27 -6.63 -41.80
C MET A 594 16.51 -6.77 -42.69
N SER A 595 17.65 -6.25 -42.24
CA SER A 595 18.90 -6.45 -43.00
C SER A 595 19.28 -7.92 -43.10
N LYS A 596 19.95 -8.30 -44.18
CA LYS A 596 20.38 -9.69 -44.43
C LYS A 596 21.17 -10.30 -43.25
N THR A 597 22.02 -9.50 -42.62
CA THR A 597 22.78 -9.94 -41.43
C THR A 597 21.88 -10.21 -40.22
N ALA A 598 20.87 -9.37 -40.00
CA ALA A 598 19.90 -9.57 -38.93
C ALA A 598 19.02 -10.80 -39.21
N PHE A 599 18.58 -10.96 -40.44
CA PHE A 599 17.82 -12.13 -40.92
C PHE A 599 18.59 -13.44 -40.69
N SER A 600 19.85 -13.53 -41.13
CA SER A 600 20.69 -14.73 -40.91
C SER A 600 20.87 -15.08 -39.43
N ARG A 601 20.97 -14.08 -38.54
CA ARG A 601 21.00 -14.32 -37.08
C ARG A 601 19.70 -14.91 -36.56
N GLN A 602 18.56 -14.49 -37.13
CA GLN A 602 17.24 -15.02 -36.73
C GLN A 602 17.08 -16.46 -37.22
N ILE A 603 17.50 -16.78 -38.47
CA ILE A 603 17.55 -18.16 -38.95
C ILE A 603 18.36 -19.06 -38.03
N ALA A 604 19.59 -18.61 -37.67
CA ALA A 604 20.45 -19.37 -36.74
C ALA A 604 19.81 -19.61 -35.38
N ARG A 605 19.07 -18.59 -34.86
CA ARG A 605 18.45 -18.66 -33.55
C ARG A 605 17.19 -19.54 -33.51
N ASN A 606 16.32 -19.43 -34.53
CA ASN A 606 15.00 -20.06 -34.49
C ASN A 606 15.00 -21.44 -35.12
N LEU A 607 15.84 -21.65 -36.16
CA LEU A 607 15.90 -22.94 -36.91
C LEU A 607 17.18 -23.72 -36.59
N HIS A 608 18.05 -23.19 -35.72
CA HIS A 608 19.33 -23.80 -35.37
C HIS A 608 20.23 -24.09 -36.56
N LEU A 609 20.04 -23.37 -37.71
CA LEU A 609 20.86 -23.49 -38.89
C LEU A 609 22.07 -22.55 -38.80
N HIS A 610 23.22 -23.02 -39.31
CA HIS A 610 24.41 -22.19 -39.48
C HIS A 610 24.72 -21.98 -40.96
N THR A 611 25.67 -21.10 -41.29
CA THR A 611 26.03 -20.85 -42.69
C THR A 611 27.33 -21.53 -43.06
N GLU A 612 27.34 -22.29 -44.16
CA GLU A 612 28.52 -22.93 -44.73
C GLU A 612 28.76 -22.41 -46.16
N VAL A 613 30.05 -22.28 -46.56
CA VAL A 613 30.42 -21.89 -47.92
C VAL A 613 30.61 -23.15 -48.76
N ARG A 614 29.76 -23.34 -49.78
CA ARG A 614 29.84 -24.45 -50.72
C ARG A 614 30.13 -23.93 -52.14
N ARG A 615 30.80 -24.74 -52.96
CA ARG A 615 31.12 -24.39 -54.35
C ARG A 615 30.04 -24.91 -55.29
N ILE A 616 29.49 -24.01 -56.12
CA ILE A 616 28.53 -24.35 -57.17
C ILE A 616 29.21 -24.04 -58.53
N GLY A 617 29.72 -25.06 -59.17
CA GLY A 617 30.46 -24.88 -60.43
C GLY A 617 31.71 -24.01 -60.24
N LYS A 618 31.77 -22.82 -60.92
CA LYS A 618 32.89 -21.87 -60.79
C LYS A 618 32.71 -20.78 -59.73
N LYS A 619 31.57 -20.76 -59.02
CA LYS A 619 31.25 -19.75 -58.02
C LYS A 619 31.11 -20.40 -56.63
N THR A 620 31.32 -19.61 -55.60
CA THR A 620 31.03 -19.99 -54.21
C THR A 620 29.79 -19.29 -53.70
N ALA A 621 28.93 -20.01 -52.97
CA ALA A 621 27.76 -19.45 -52.32
C ALA A 621 27.70 -19.93 -50.84
N ARG A 622 27.00 -19.16 -50.00
CA ARG A 622 26.71 -19.55 -48.63
C ARG A 622 25.36 -20.24 -48.57
N PHE A 623 25.29 -21.35 -47.86
CA PHE A 623 24.08 -22.15 -47.64
C PHE A 623 23.72 -22.16 -46.15
N TYR A 624 22.43 -22.31 -45.84
CA TYR A 624 21.99 -22.68 -44.52
C TYR A 624 22.07 -24.20 -44.37
N VAL A 625 22.69 -24.67 -43.30
CA VAL A 625 22.86 -26.11 -43.03
C VAL A 625 22.54 -26.40 -41.57
N ALA A 626 22.01 -27.61 -41.30
CA ALA A 626 21.78 -28.03 -39.92
C ALA A 626 23.08 -28.03 -39.14
N GLY A 627 23.03 -27.62 -37.91
CA GLY A 627 24.15 -27.76 -36.98
C GLY A 627 24.29 -29.21 -36.59
N ASP A 628 25.50 -29.77 -36.61
CA ASP A 628 25.77 -31.06 -35.96
C ASP A 628 25.32 -30.97 -34.51
N GLN A 629 24.37 -31.82 -34.10
CA GLN A 629 24.04 -31.99 -32.68
C GLN A 629 25.28 -32.54 -31.96
N LYS A 630 26.02 -31.66 -31.29
CA LYS A 630 27.02 -32.03 -30.28
C LYS A 630 26.47 -31.94 -28.88
#